data_fc3a54385cdeeacf2858e665a4dd32a8
#
_entry.id   fc3a54385cdeeacf2858e665a4dd32a8
#
_cell.length_a   1.000
_cell.length_b   1.000
_cell.length_c   1.000
_cell.angle_alpha   90.00
_cell.angle_beta   90.00
_cell.angle_gamma   90.00
#
_symmetry.space_group_name_H-M   'P 1'
#
loop_
_entity.id
_entity.type
_entity.pdbx_description
1 polymer ?
#
loop_
_entity_poly.entity_id
_entity_poly.type
_entity_poly.pdbx_seq_one_letter_code
_entity_poly.pdbx_strand_id
1 'polypeptide(L)'
;MRISLVEEGTVSPQVSLREDTSEINRLRKLSENFSNLLLDENTLDFLIYCGDDKFPVHRNILKSRSSYFNGLLSNDFAENNTGHIVIENMDSDTVKSVIEYMYSGRLKDLESNSTQLLMAANMYDLPLLKKSCEDELISTMTVDNVVDLFVLAEDHNAVELRVVAKTMILDNKEVIVEQEGWDTKLGTLVIELFKAVASTK
;
A
#
# COMPACT_ATOMS: atom_id res chain seq x y z
N MET A 1 -6.90 -58.91 -19.47
CA MET A 1 -6.18 -57.66 -19.17
C MET A 1 -7.18 -56.71 -18.50
N ARG A 2 -7.15 -56.63 -17.13
CA ARG A 2 -8.07 -55.76 -16.36
C ARG A 2 -7.35 -54.45 -16.09
N ILE A 3 -7.90 -53.39 -16.60
CA ILE A 3 -7.44 -52.01 -16.29
C ILE A 3 -8.15 -51.59 -15.01
N SER A 4 -7.41 -51.44 -13.92
CA SER A 4 -7.89 -50.89 -12.67
C SER A 4 -7.93 -49.38 -12.81
N LEU A 5 -9.10 -48.79 -12.74
CA LEU A 5 -9.31 -47.36 -12.60
C LEU A 5 -8.87 -46.94 -11.19
N VAL A 6 -7.91 -46.05 -11.13
CA VAL A 6 -7.53 -45.35 -9.89
C VAL A 6 -8.61 -44.31 -9.63
N GLU A 7 -9.36 -44.46 -8.56
CA GLU A 7 -10.28 -43.43 -8.08
C GLU A 7 -9.48 -42.19 -7.63
N GLU A 8 -9.63 -41.09 -8.33
CA GLU A 8 -9.22 -39.79 -7.82
C GLU A 8 -10.05 -39.46 -6.57
N GLY A 9 -9.41 -39.48 -5.41
CA GLY A 9 -10.03 -39.12 -4.15
C GLY A 9 -10.43 -37.64 -4.16
N THR A 10 -11.72 -37.39 -4.31
CA THR A 10 -12.29 -36.05 -4.10
C THR A 10 -12.10 -35.63 -2.65
N VAL A 11 -11.17 -34.73 -2.39
CA VAL A 11 -10.98 -34.10 -1.08
C VAL A 11 -12.26 -33.34 -0.74
N SER A 12 -12.90 -33.69 0.37
CA SER A 12 -14.18 -33.08 0.75
C SER A 12 -13.99 -31.58 1.04
N PRO A 13 -14.95 -30.70 0.66
CA PRO A 13 -14.86 -29.26 0.88
C PRO A 13 -14.63 -28.86 2.35
N GLN A 14 -15.05 -29.67 3.30
CA GLN A 14 -14.85 -29.43 4.74
C GLN A 14 -13.39 -29.63 5.20
N VAL A 15 -12.60 -30.45 4.52
CA VAL A 15 -11.18 -30.66 4.84
C VAL A 15 -10.38 -29.45 4.38
N SER A 16 -10.62 -28.94 3.17
CA SER A 16 -9.94 -27.76 2.65
C SER A 16 -10.21 -26.50 3.50
N LEU A 17 -11.45 -26.28 3.92
CA LEU A 17 -11.82 -25.15 4.80
C LEU A 17 -11.13 -25.20 6.17
N ARG A 18 -10.90 -26.39 6.73
CA ARG A 18 -10.21 -26.57 8.02
C ARG A 18 -8.71 -26.35 7.89
N GLU A 19 -8.10 -26.77 6.79
CA GLU A 19 -6.68 -26.53 6.49
C GLU A 19 -6.42 -25.03 6.29
N ASP A 20 -7.24 -24.33 5.50
CA ASP A 20 -7.14 -22.90 5.28
C ASP A 20 -7.26 -22.11 6.61
N THR A 21 -8.21 -22.48 7.47
CA THR A 21 -8.38 -21.83 8.78
C THR A 21 -7.16 -22.06 9.69
N SER A 22 -6.57 -23.24 9.67
CA SER A 22 -5.38 -23.57 10.46
C SER A 22 -4.15 -22.79 9.97
N GLU A 23 -3.98 -22.63 8.66
CA GLU A 23 -2.91 -21.84 8.07
C GLU A 23 -3.06 -20.34 8.38
N ILE A 24 -4.24 -19.78 8.19
CA ILE A 24 -4.55 -18.40 8.54
C ILE A 24 -4.24 -18.13 10.02
N ASN A 25 -4.59 -19.04 10.93
CA ASN A 25 -4.29 -18.88 12.35
C ASN A 25 -2.79 -18.92 12.65
N ARG A 26 -2.03 -19.75 11.95
CA ARG A 26 -0.57 -19.80 12.07
C ARG A 26 0.08 -18.51 11.58
N LEU A 27 -0.35 -17.99 10.41
CA LEU A 27 0.14 -16.73 9.87
C LEU A 27 -0.23 -15.54 10.77
N ARG A 28 -1.44 -15.54 11.34
CA ARG A 28 -1.86 -14.53 12.31
C ARG A 28 -0.98 -14.53 13.56
N LYS A 29 -0.68 -15.72 14.08
CA LYS A 29 0.21 -15.84 15.24
C LYS A 29 1.63 -15.40 14.94
N LEU A 30 2.15 -15.73 13.76
CA LEU A 30 3.45 -15.24 13.30
C LEU A 30 3.47 -13.71 13.21
N SER A 31 2.47 -13.11 12.60
CA SER A 31 2.30 -11.64 12.52
C SER A 31 2.28 -10.98 13.91
N GLU A 32 1.57 -11.58 14.89
CA GLU A 32 1.55 -11.10 16.27
C GLU A 32 2.94 -11.19 16.92
N ASN A 33 3.66 -12.28 16.71
CA ASN A 33 5.01 -12.44 17.26
C ASN A 33 5.97 -11.39 16.69
N PHE A 34 5.91 -11.11 15.39
CA PHE A 34 6.71 -10.03 14.77
C PHE A 34 6.32 -8.65 15.30
N SER A 35 5.02 -8.37 15.48
CA SER A 35 4.55 -7.10 16.06
C SER A 35 5.11 -6.87 17.47
N ASN A 36 5.22 -7.95 18.27
CA ASN A 36 5.76 -7.87 19.63
C ASN A 36 7.25 -7.53 19.69
N LEU A 37 8.02 -7.68 18.59
CA LEU A 37 9.42 -7.25 18.55
C LEU A 37 9.56 -5.74 18.76
N LEU A 38 8.58 -4.92 18.38
CA LEU A 38 8.59 -3.48 18.64
C LEU A 38 8.52 -3.13 20.13
N LEU A 39 8.13 -4.08 20.98
CA LEU A 39 8.01 -3.89 22.42
C LEU A 39 9.30 -4.24 23.18
N ASP A 40 10.27 -4.87 22.53
CA ASP A 40 11.55 -5.24 23.14
C ASP A 40 12.63 -4.18 22.83
N GLU A 41 12.66 -3.15 23.67
CA GLU A 41 13.57 -2.01 23.52
C GLU A 41 15.06 -2.40 23.48
N ASN A 42 15.44 -3.58 24.02
CA ASN A 42 16.83 -4.00 24.07
C ASN A 42 17.39 -4.49 22.74
N THR A 43 16.52 -4.81 21.78
CA THR A 43 16.92 -5.35 20.47
C THR A 43 16.83 -4.33 19.35
N LEU A 44 16.22 -3.16 19.60
CA LEU A 44 16.08 -2.08 18.62
C LEU A 44 17.43 -1.44 18.31
N ASP A 45 17.81 -1.38 17.04
CA ASP A 45 19.16 -0.99 16.60
C ASP A 45 19.19 0.18 15.62
N PHE A 46 18.02 0.81 15.37
CA PHE A 46 17.87 1.95 14.47
C PHE A 46 16.76 2.91 14.93
N LEU A 47 16.88 4.20 14.58
CA LEU A 47 15.92 5.23 14.93
C LEU A 47 15.33 5.90 13.67
N ILE A 48 14.03 6.05 13.65
CA ILE A 48 13.32 6.91 12.69
C ILE A 48 12.80 8.12 13.45
N TYR A 49 13.15 9.32 13.00
CA TYR A 49 12.63 10.58 13.50
C TYR A 49 11.59 11.13 12.54
N CYS A 50 10.47 11.62 13.05
CA CYS A 50 9.45 12.32 12.28
C CYS A 50 8.87 13.46 13.13
N GLY A 51 9.19 14.70 12.78
CA GLY A 51 8.91 15.83 13.67
C GLY A 51 9.56 15.65 15.05
N ASP A 52 8.75 15.73 16.10
CA ASP A 52 9.20 15.52 17.48
C ASP A 52 9.17 14.04 17.91
N ASP A 53 8.61 13.15 17.10
CA ASP A 53 8.44 11.75 17.42
C ASP A 53 9.66 10.91 17.03
N LYS A 54 9.85 9.83 17.81
CA LYS A 54 10.96 8.88 17.65
C LYS A 54 10.41 7.47 17.61
N PHE A 55 10.79 6.73 16.60
CA PHE A 55 10.39 5.35 16.38
C PHE A 55 11.63 4.46 16.38
N PRO A 56 11.95 3.82 17.53
CA PRO A 56 12.99 2.80 17.58
C PRO A 56 12.52 1.55 16.81
N VAL A 57 13.38 1.01 15.96
CA VAL A 57 13.04 -0.10 15.03
C VAL A 57 14.22 -1.04 14.83
N HIS A 58 13.99 -2.16 14.13
CA HIS A 58 15.03 -3.10 13.73
C HIS A 58 15.43 -2.87 12.28
N ARG A 59 16.69 -2.60 12.00
CA ARG A 59 17.24 -2.48 10.64
C ARG A 59 16.87 -3.66 9.76
N ASN A 60 17.00 -4.87 10.28
CA ASN A 60 16.76 -6.08 9.51
C ASN A 60 15.29 -6.22 9.08
N ILE A 61 14.34 -5.76 9.90
CA ILE A 61 12.93 -5.73 9.53
C ILE A 61 12.71 -4.73 8.38
N LEU A 62 13.21 -3.50 8.53
CA LEU A 62 13.10 -2.48 7.48
C LEU A 62 13.67 -2.98 6.15
N LYS A 63 14.88 -3.52 6.17
CA LYS A 63 15.57 -4.06 4.99
C LYS A 63 14.84 -5.22 4.33
N SER A 64 14.26 -6.11 5.12
CA SER A 64 13.55 -7.29 4.60
C SER A 64 12.19 -6.96 4.01
N ARG A 65 11.59 -5.84 4.44
CA ARG A 65 10.23 -5.46 4.06
C ARG A 65 10.15 -4.41 2.96
N SER A 66 11.24 -3.67 2.74
CA SER A 66 11.31 -2.51 1.84
C SER A 66 12.61 -2.51 1.07
N SER A 67 12.52 -2.47 -0.26
CA SER A 67 13.71 -2.33 -1.12
C SER A 67 14.37 -0.96 -0.93
N TYR A 68 13.60 0.09 -0.67
CA TYR A 68 14.11 1.41 -0.32
C TYR A 68 15.02 1.34 0.91
N PHE A 69 14.53 0.81 2.03
CA PHE A 69 15.35 0.66 3.24
C PHE A 69 16.48 -0.35 3.06
N ASN A 70 16.29 -1.37 2.25
CA ASN A 70 17.38 -2.28 1.92
C ASN A 70 18.51 -1.56 1.19
N GLY A 71 18.19 -0.71 0.23
CA GLY A 71 19.18 0.13 -0.47
C GLY A 71 19.86 1.11 0.48
N LEU A 72 19.09 1.85 1.27
CA LEU A 72 19.57 2.87 2.21
C LEU A 72 20.50 2.29 3.28
N LEU A 73 20.13 1.16 3.88
CA LEU A 73 20.82 0.57 5.03
C LEU A 73 21.88 -0.50 4.64
N SER A 74 22.06 -0.80 3.35
CA SER A 74 23.07 -1.76 2.87
C SER A 74 24.30 -1.09 2.28
N ASN A 75 24.24 0.20 1.97
CA ASN A 75 25.35 0.97 1.39
C ASN A 75 25.97 1.90 2.44
N ASP A 76 27.10 2.51 2.10
CA ASP A 76 27.82 3.47 2.95
C ASP A 76 27.13 4.86 2.95
N PHE A 77 25.81 4.88 3.01
CA PHE A 77 25.07 6.11 3.21
C PHE A 77 25.21 6.62 4.65
N ALA A 78 25.07 7.93 4.84
CA ALA A 78 25.21 8.57 6.15
C ALA A 78 24.26 7.95 7.20
N GLU A 79 23.04 7.63 6.82
CA GLU A 79 21.99 7.07 7.67
C GLU A 79 22.38 5.70 8.23
N ASN A 80 23.08 4.88 7.45
CA ASN A 80 23.61 3.60 7.94
C ASN A 80 24.65 3.80 9.03
N ASN A 81 25.51 4.81 8.89
CA ASN A 81 26.60 5.11 9.81
C ASN A 81 26.12 5.86 11.07
N THR A 82 25.11 6.73 10.93
CA THR A 82 24.55 7.52 12.06
C THR A 82 23.59 6.73 12.93
N GLY A 83 23.04 5.63 12.44
CA GLY A 83 22.06 4.81 13.17
C GLY A 83 20.66 5.39 13.19
N HIS A 84 20.37 6.41 12.38
CA HIS A 84 19.06 7.01 12.30
C HIS A 84 18.76 7.61 10.91
N ILE A 85 17.47 7.86 10.67
CA ILE A 85 16.95 8.63 9.53
C ILE A 85 15.93 9.66 10.03
N VAL A 86 15.82 10.79 9.33
CA VAL A 86 14.78 11.81 9.54
C VAL A 86 13.80 11.78 8.39
N ILE A 87 12.52 11.69 8.68
CA ILE A 87 11.41 11.76 7.72
C ILE A 87 10.72 13.10 7.90
N GLU A 88 10.81 13.98 6.90
CA GLU A 88 10.29 15.35 6.96
C GLU A 88 8.99 15.56 6.16
N ASN A 89 8.69 14.66 5.25
CA ASN A 89 7.62 14.81 4.25
C ASN A 89 6.39 13.94 4.54
N MET A 90 6.24 13.48 5.75
CA MET A 90 5.12 12.67 6.23
C MET A 90 4.73 13.11 7.64
N ASP A 91 3.48 12.86 8.01
CA ASP A 91 3.05 12.98 9.40
C ASP A 91 3.46 11.74 10.22
N SER A 92 3.54 11.94 11.52
CA SER A 92 4.02 10.93 12.47
C SER A 92 3.10 9.71 12.55
N ASP A 93 1.78 9.90 12.42
CA ASP A 93 0.79 8.81 12.46
C ASP A 93 0.93 7.92 11.22
N THR A 94 1.17 8.50 10.06
CA THR A 94 1.45 7.75 8.82
C THR A 94 2.74 6.94 8.96
N VAL A 95 3.84 7.54 9.45
CA VAL A 95 5.11 6.83 9.70
C VAL A 95 4.91 5.67 10.65
N LYS A 96 4.20 5.88 11.76
CA LYS A 96 3.85 4.83 12.72
C LYS A 96 3.08 3.68 12.08
N SER A 97 2.06 3.99 11.29
CA SER A 97 1.23 2.99 10.60
C SER A 97 2.04 2.16 9.61
N VAL A 98 2.97 2.77 8.88
CA VAL A 98 3.89 2.09 7.97
C VAL A 98 4.84 1.16 8.74
N ILE A 99 5.41 1.61 9.86
CA ILE A 99 6.26 0.78 10.72
C ILE A 99 5.45 -0.42 11.24
N GLU A 100 4.27 -0.20 11.82
CA GLU A 100 3.40 -1.29 12.30
C GLU A 100 3.08 -2.28 11.17
N TYR A 101 2.81 -1.80 9.96
CA TYR A 101 2.61 -2.66 8.79
C TYR A 101 3.85 -3.48 8.43
N MET A 102 5.05 -2.89 8.45
CA MET A 102 6.28 -3.63 8.15
C MET A 102 6.50 -4.80 9.10
N TYR A 103 6.09 -4.69 10.36
CA TYR A 103 6.21 -5.76 11.34
C TYR A 103 5.06 -6.78 11.23
N SER A 104 3.83 -6.30 11.16
CA SER A 104 2.64 -7.16 11.26
C SER A 104 2.12 -7.68 9.92
N GLY A 105 2.38 -6.97 8.82
CA GLY A 105 1.66 -7.17 7.56
C GLY A 105 0.18 -6.78 7.62
N ARG A 106 -0.27 -6.15 8.73
CA ARG A 106 -1.67 -5.74 8.93
C ARG A 106 -1.79 -4.23 8.88
N LEU A 107 -2.90 -3.78 8.33
CA LEU A 107 -3.29 -2.38 8.33
C LEU A 107 -4.33 -2.16 9.42
N LYS A 108 -4.11 -1.13 10.21
CA LYS A 108 -5.10 -0.51 11.07
C LYS A 108 -5.48 0.82 10.42
N ASP A 109 -6.73 1.20 10.53
CA ASP A 109 -7.23 2.52 10.11
C ASP A 109 -6.95 2.87 8.63
N LEU A 110 -7.00 1.86 7.73
CA LEU A 110 -6.80 2.04 6.30
C LEU A 110 -7.80 3.05 5.71
N GLU A 111 -9.07 2.96 6.11
CA GLU A 111 -10.17 3.83 5.62
C GLU A 111 -9.88 5.32 5.84
N SER A 112 -9.33 5.68 7.00
CA SER A 112 -9.10 7.08 7.36
C SER A 112 -7.79 7.66 6.82
N ASN A 113 -6.84 6.81 6.37
CA ASN A 113 -5.49 7.24 6.03
C ASN A 113 -4.94 6.69 4.70
N SER A 114 -5.83 6.16 3.84
CA SER A 114 -5.47 5.48 2.60
C SER A 114 -4.64 6.34 1.64
N THR A 115 -4.90 7.64 1.56
CA THR A 115 -4.14 8.58 0.71
C THR A 115 -2.69 8.70 1.17
N GLN A 116 -2.46 8.99 2.44
CA GLN A 116 -1.11 9.15 3.00
C GLN A 116 -0.36 7.83 2.99
N LEU A 117 -1.05 6.72 3.26
CA LEU A 117 -0.47 5.38 3.20
C LEU A 117 -0.11 4.98 1.76
N LEU A 118 -0.87 5.39 0.74
CA LEU A 118 -0.52 5.18 -0.67
C LEU A 118 0.79 5.88 -1.02
N MET A 119 0.94 7.15 -0.61
CA MET A 119 2.15 7.94 -0.81
C MET A 119 3.36 7.28 -0.15
N ALA A 120 3.21 6.87 1.11
CA ALA A 120 4.25 6.18 1.87
C ALA A 120 4.61 4.82 1.26
N ALA A 121 3.62 4.05 0.84
CA ALA A 121 3.80 2.75 0.21
C ALA A 121 4.56 2.85 -1.11
N ASN A 122 4.29 3.90 -1.90
CA ASN A 122 5.04 4.18 -3.11
C ASN A 122 6.48 4.59 -2.81
N MET A 123 6.70 5.48 -1.84
CA MET A 123 8.03 5.97 -1.44
C MET A 123 8.93 4.84 -0.90
N TYR A 124 8.38 3.99 -0.04
CA TYR A 124 9.15 2.93 0.63
C TYR A 124 9.11 1.59 -0.10
N ASP A 125 8.57 1.55 -1.31
CA ASP A 125 8.42 0.34 -2.14
C ASP A 125 7.78 -0.82 -1.37
N LEU A 126 6.51 -0.59 -0.95
CA LEU A 126 5.67 -1.54 -0.23
C LEU A 126 4.48 -1.96 -1.10
N PRO A 127 4.68 -2.86 -2.08
CA PRO A 127 3.68 -3.11 -3.14
C PRO A 127 2.35 -3.65 -2.62
N LEU A 128 2.35 -4.50 -1.59
CA LEU A 128 1.11 -5.03 -1.01
C LEU A 128 0.34 -3.96 -0.21
N LEU A 129 1.05 -3.06 0.48
CA LEU A 129 0.42 -1.91 1.13
C LEU A 129 -0.21 -0.99 0.09
N LYS A 130 0.55 -0.68 -0.97
CA LYS A 130 0.09 0.15 -2.09
C LYS A 130 -1.19 -0.41 -2.70
N LYS A 131 -1.21 -1.72 -2.99
CA LYS A 131 -2.39 -2.41 -3.52
C LYS A 131 -3.60 -2.27 -2.59
N SER A 132 -3.42 -2.48 -1.28
CA SER A 132 -4.51 -2.33 -0.31
C SER A 132 -5.06 -0.90 -0.26
N CYS A 133 -4.18 0.11 -0.37
CA CYS A 133 -4.59 1.51 -0.45
C CYS A 133 -5.34 1.82 -1.74
N GLU A 134 -4.90 1.30 -2.89
CA GLU A 134 -5.61 1.44 -4.16
C GLU A 134 -7.02 0.85 -4.07
N ASP A 135 -7.17 -0.36 -3.53
CA ASP A 135 -8.46 -1.02 -3.36
C ASP A 135 -9.41 -0.21 -2.48
N GLU A 136 -8.91 0.35 -1.37
CA GLU A 136 -9.70 1.19 -0.48
C GLU A 136 -10.13 2.48 -1.16
N LEU A 137 -9.21 3.20 -1.83
CA LEU A 137 -9.51 4.42 -2.55
C LEU A 137 -10.48 4.20 -3.71
N ILE A 138 -10.41 3.05 -4.39
CA ILE A 138 -11.39 2.65 -5.41
C ILE A 138 -12.77 2.41 -4.77
N SER A 139 -12.82 1.76 -3.60
CA SER A 139 -14.09 1.44 -2.94
C SER A 139 -14.85 2.68 -2.47
N THR A 140 -14.12 3.75 -2.14
CA THR A 140 -14.66 5.03 -1.64
C THR A 140 -14.74 6.11 -2.72
N MET A 141 -14.48 5.74 -3.98
CA MET A 141 -14.48 6.67 -5.11
C MET A 141 -15.88 7.16 -5.45
N THR A 142 -16.01 8.45 -5.63
CA THR A 142 -17.24 9.14 -6.04
C THR A 142 -16.95 10.13 -7.17
N VAL A 143 -17.98 10.66 -7.81
CA VAL A 143 -17.82 11.72 -8.84
C VAL A 143 -17.16 12.96 -8.26
N ASP A 144 -17.38 13.25 -6.97
CA ASP A 144 -16.85 14.46 -6.32
C ASP A 144 -15.34 14.37 -6.01
N ASN A 145 -14.82 13.16 -5.75
CA ASN A 145 -13.41 12.96 -5.40
C ASN A 145 -12.55 12.33 -6.50
N VAL A 146 -13.15 11.88 -7.60
CA VAL A 146 -12.44 11.10 -8.64
C VAL A 146 -11.32 11.87 -9.32
N VAL A 147 -11.46 13.20 -9.47
CA VAL A 147 -10.40 14.03 -10.07
C VAL A 147 -9.16 14.07 -9.19
N ASP A 148 -9.35 14.27 -7.88
CA ASP A 148 -8.25 14.28 -6.90
C ASP A 148 -7.58 12.89 -6.81
N LEU A 149 -8.38 11.81 -6.84
CA LEU A 149 -7.87 10.44 -6.84
C LEU A 149 -7.12 10.09 -8.13
N PHE A 150 -7.54 10.63 -9.26
CA PHE A 150 -6.82 10.44 -10.53
C PHE A 150 -5.45 11.12 -10.50
N VAL A 151 -5.36 12.37 -10.02
CA VAL A 151 -4.09 13.08 -9.85
C VAL A 151 -3.18 12.32 -8.88
N LEU A 152 -3.70 11.92 -7.72
CA LEU A 152 -2.97 11.11 -6.75
C LEU A 152 -2.40 9.83 -7.37
N ALA A 153 -3.21 9.16 -8.20
CA ALA A 153 -2.81 7.92 -8.86
C ALA A 153 -1.69 8.12 -9.88
N GLU A 154 -1.70 9.24 -10.61
CA GLU A 154 -0.62 9.62 -11.54
C GLU A 154 0.67 9.94 -10.78
N ASP A 155 0.60 10.78 -9.74
CA ASP A 155 1.77 11.22 -8.96
C ASP A 155 2.48 10.05 -8.25
N HIS A 156 1.70 9.03 -7.84
CA HIS A 156 2.21 7.90 -7.08
C HIS A 156 2.24 6.59 -7.85
N ASN A 157 2.03 6.63 -9.17
CA ASN A 157 2.12 5.45 -10.04
C ASN A 157 1.15 4.32 -9.61
N ALA A 158 -0.06 4.70 -9.12
CA ALA A 158 -1.09 3.78 -8.66
C ALA A 158 -1.94 3.32 -9.85
N VAL A 159 -1.50 2.24 -10.49
CA VAL A 159 -1.97 1.85 -11.84
C VAL A 159 -3.44 1.48 -11.85
N GLU A 160 -3.91 0.70 -10.87
CA GLU A 160 -5.31 0.26 -10.82
C GLU A 160 -6.25 1.42 -10.49
N LEU A 161 -5.91 2.22 -9.46
CA LEU A 161 -6.65 3.41 -9.09
C LEU A 161 -6.78 4.37 -10.28
N ARG A 162 -5.68 4.60 -11.01
CA ARG A 162 -5.66 5.43 -12.21
C ARG A 162 -6.62 4.96 -13.29
N VAL A 163 -6.63 3.65 -13.58
CA VAL A 163 -7.51 3.09 -14.62
C VAL A 163 -8.98 3.25 -14.25
N VAL A 164 -9.34 2.96 -13.00
CA VAL A 164 -10.72 3.08 -12.52
C VAL A 164 -11.16 4.55 -12.48
N ALA A 165 -10.32 5.44 -11.93
CA ALA A 165 -10.61 6.87 -11.87
C ALA A 165 -10.78 7.48 -13.26
N LYS A 166 -9.89 7.14 -14.20
CA LYS A 166 -10.02 7.58 -15.60
C LYS A 166 -11.34 7.15 -16.23
N THR A 167 -11.75 5.91 -16.03
CA THR A 167 -13.03 5.39 -16.56
C THR A 167 -14.19 6.17 -15.96
N MET A 168 -14.23 6.36 -14.65
CA MET A 168 -15.27 7.11 -13.98
C MET A 168 -15.35 8.57 -14.46
N ILE A 169 -14.20 9.24 -14.68
CA ILE A 169 -14.16 10.60 -15.24
C ILE A 169 -14.78 10.65 -16.63
N LEU A 170 -14.44 9.70 -17.49
CA LEU A 170 -14.98 9.65 -18.87
C LEU A 170 -16.47 9.38 -18.91
N ASP A 171 -16.96 8.50 -18.04
CA ASP A 171 -18.38 8.13 -17.96
C ASP A 171 -19.24 9.28 -17.36
N ASN A 172 -18.63 10.15 -16.52
CA ASN A 172 -19.32 11.26 -15.86
C ASN A 172 -18.83 12.65 -16.30
N LYS A 173 -18.23 12.75 -17.48
CA LYS A 173 -17.58 13.96 -18.00
C LYS A 173 -18.45 15.22 -17.93
N GLU A 174 -19.75 15.09 -18.20
CA GLU A 174 -20.70 16.21 -18.21
C GLU A 174 -20.86 16.84 -16.81
N VAL A 175 -20.86 16.00 -15.76
CA VAL A 175 -20.95 16.45 -14.39
C VAL A 175 -19.61 17.01 -13.89
N ILE A 176 -18.51 16.36 -14.29
CA ILE A 176 -17.16 16.75 -13.82
C ILE A 176 -16.74 18.11 -14.38
N VAL A 177 -17.05 18.45 -15.64
CA VAL A 177 -16.72 19.76 -16.24
C VAL A 177 -17.49 20.92 -15.63
N GLU A 178 -18.56 20.65 -14.87
CA GLU A 178 -19.32 21.65 -14.12
C GLU A 178 -18.74 21.88 -12.71
N GLN A 179 -17.83 21.01 -12.23
CA GLN A 179 -17.17 21.17 -10.94
C GLN A 179 -16.13 22.30 -10.99
N GLU A 180 -16.04 23.09 -9.93
CA GLU A 180 -15.04 24.16 -9.84
C GLU A 180 -13.61 23.59 -9.75
N GLY A 181 -12.73 24.09 -10.62
CA GLY A 181 -11.29 23.80 -10.56
C GLY A 181 -10.87 22.42 -11.12
N TRP A 182 -11.76 21.65 -11.75
CA TRP A 182 -11.42 20.35 -12.34
C TRP A 182 -10.28 20.42 -13.37
N ASP A 183 -10.27 21.47 -14.19
CA ASP A 183 -9.27 21.71 -15.22
C ASP A 183 -7.91 22.11 -14.62
N THR A 184 -7.92 22.89 -13.55
CA THR A 184 -6.72 23.27 -12.81
C THR A 184 -6.08 22.08 -12.11
N LYS A 185 -6.90 21.19 -11.50
CA LYS A 185 -6.43 19.98 -10.84
C LYS A 185 -5.82 18.98 -11.82
N LEU A 186 -6.46 18.75 -12.94
CA LEU A 186 -5.96 17.85 -13.98
C LEU A 186 -4.78 18.44 -14.76
N GLY A 187 -4.67 19.77 -14.88
CA GLY A 187 -3.57 20.43 -15.58
C GLY A 187 -3.31 19.82 -16.97
N THR A 188 -2.09 19.36 -17.24
CA THR A 188 -1.72 18.73 -18.52
C THR A 188 -2.38 17.37 -18.75
N LEU A 189 -2.84 16.67 -17.71
CA LEU A 189 -3.53 15.37 -17.80
C LEU A 189 -4.89 15.50 -18.51
N VAL A 190 -5.51 16.68 -18.52
CA VAL A 190 -6.72 16.98 -19.33
C VAL A 190 -6.50 16.62 -20.79
N ILE A 191 -5.35 16.97 -21.35
CA ILE A 191 -5.03 16.71 -22.76
C ILE A 191 -5.01 15.21 -23.06
N GLU A 192 -4.48 14.40 -22.16
CA GLU A 192 -4.43 12.94 -22.33
C GLU A 192 -5.82 12.29 -22.20
N LEU A 193 -6.62 12.76 -21.25
CA LEU A 193 -8.00 12.31 -21.08
C LEU A 193 -8.85 12.63 -22.34
N PHE A 194 -8.77 13.85 -22.87
CA PHE A 194 -9.52 14.24 -24.06
C PHE A 194 -9.01 13.57 -25.35
N LYS A 195 -7.71 13.29 -25.48
CA LYS A 195 -7.21 12.47 -26.61
C LYS A 195 -7.78 11.05 -26.60
N ALA A 196 -7.91 10.44 -25.42
CA ALA A 196 -8.54 9.14 -25.27
C ALA A 196 -10.02 9.15 -25.73
N VAL A 197 -10.76 10.21 -25.41
CA VAL A 197 -12.16 10.40 -25.87
C VAL A 197 -12.25 10.55 -27.39
N ALA A 198 -11.33 11.29 -27.98
CA ALA A 198 -11.32 11.51 -29.44
C ALA A 198 -10.96 10.25 -30.24
N SER A 199 -10.25 9.30 -29.65
CA SER A 199 -9.82 8.05 -30.28
C SER A 199 -10.87 6.93 -30.20
N THR A 200 -11.98 7.13 -29.52
CA THR A 200 -13.03 6.12 -29.29
C THR A 200 -14.26 6.34 -30.21
N LYS A 201 -14.08 7.00 -31.37
CA LYS A 201 -15.09 7.15 -32.41
C LYS A 201 -14.84 6.21 -33.57
#